data_82cdb11ac6866205cb985e115f651909
#
_entry.id   82cdb11ac6866205cb985e115f651909
#
_cell.length_a   1.000
_cell.length_b   1.000
_cell.length_c   1.000
_cell.angle_alpha   90.00
_cell.angle_beta   90.00
_cell.angle_gamma   90.00
#
_symmetry.space_group_name_H-M   'P 1'
#
loop_
_entity.id
_entity.type
_entity.pdbx_description
1 polymer ?
#
loop_
_entity_poly.entity_id
_entity_poly.type
_entity_poly.pdbx_seq_one_letter_code
_entity_poly.pdbx_strand_id
1 'polypeptide(L)'
;MLFRSSLIGWERFRASQYGIKHYCTIGLNSREANNEALAEQVMEILPLFIYKEGVVGIGEIGFDDQTAAEEKYYRLQLELAKTAELPVQIHTPHRDKKRGTTRSMDIAVEHGLDPYSVIVDHNNEETVKEVLDRGFWAAFTIYPFTKMGNERMVEIVKQYGTERIMINSAADWGISDPLAVPKTAVLMKEKGISDEDIQMVTYKNAITAFGQSGQINEAELAGLQEVDQSKKFEGNTILRGGQQPRMDKDSIIIR
;
A
#
# COMPACT_ATOMS: atom_id res chain seq x y z
N MET A 1 -13.47 4.92 -14.66
CA MET A 1 -14.29 3.73 -14.34
C MET A 1 -13.54 2.40 -14.47
N LEU A 2 -12.69 2.23 -15.48
CA LEU A 2 -11.90 0.98 -15.70
C LEU A 2 -10.84 0.69 -14.60
N PHE A 3 -10.21 1.70 -14.00
CA PHE A 3 -9.13 1.52 -13.03
C PHE A 3 -9.55 0.79 -11.74
N ARG A 4 -10.74 1.07 -11.21
CA ARG A 4 -11.18 0.51 -9.92
C ARG A 4 -11.61 -0.95 -10.02
N SER A 5 -12.31 -1.31 -11.09
CA SER A 5 -12.63 -2.71 -11.37
C SER A 5 -11.36 -3.53 -11.69
N SER A 6 -10.31 -2.88 -12.24
CA SER A 6 -9.01 -3.51 -12.42
C SER A 6 -8.37 -3.90 -11.10
N LEU A 7 -8.24 -2.98 -10.13
CA LEU A 7 -7.57 -3.27 -8.86
C LEU A 7 -8.34 -4.30 -8.03
N ILE A 8 -9.65 -4.14 -7.89
CA ILE A 8 -10.49 -5.00 -7.07
C ILE A 8 -10.68 -6.40 -7.68
N GLY A 9 -10.80 -6.51 -8.98
CA GLY A 9 -11.08 -7.77 -9.68
C GLY A 9 -9.88 -8.34 -10.42
N TRP A 10 -9.41 -7.63 -11.43
CA TRP A 10 -8.42 -8.15 -12.37
C TRP A 10 -7.04 -8.35 -11.75
N GLU A 11 -6.55 -7.40 -10.96
CA GLU A 11 -5.24 -7.56 -10.30
C GLU A 11 -5.27 -8.65 -9.23
N ARG A 12 -6.37 -8.80 -8.51
CA ARG A 12 -6.56 -9.94 -7.60
C ARG A 12 -6.50 -11.27 -8.34
N PHE A 13 -7.20 -11.37 -9.48
CA PHE A 13 -7.15 -12.57 -10.32
C PHE A 13 -5.74 -12.83 -10.84
N ARG A 14 -5.05 -11.81 -11.36
CA ARG A 14 -3.67 -11.96 -11.84
C ARG A 14 -2.72 -12.40 -10.74
N ALA A 15 -2.76 -11.74 -9.58
CA ALA A 15 -1.94 -12.06 -8.43
C ALA A 15 -2.16 -13.50 -7.95
N SER A 16 -3.42 -13.96 -7.91
CA SER A 16 -3.75 -15.33 -7.49
C SER A 16 -3.11 -16.40 -8.37
N GLN A 17 -2.84 -16.07 -9.65
CA GLN A 17 -2.16 -16.98 -10.57
C GLN A 17 -0.69 -17.24 -10.18
N TYR A 18 -0.14 -16.43 -9.28
CA TYR A 18 1.21 -16.56 -8.73
C TYR A 18 1.22 -16.90 -7.24
N GLY A 19 0.08 -17.34 -6.68
CA GLY A 19 -0.06 -17.63 -5.27
C GLY A 19 -0.06 -16.39 -4.36
N ILE A 20 -0.24 -15.20 -4.94
CA ILE A 20 -0.24 -13.92 -4.21
C ILE A 20 -1.68 -13.55 -3.84
N LYS A 21 -1.92 -13.27 -2.57
CA LYS A 21 -3.16 -12.67 -2.08
C LYS A 21 -3.07 -11.15 -2.24
N HIS A 22 -3.88 -10.60 -3.13
CA HIS A 22 -3.90 -9.17 -3.41
C HIS A 22 -5.07 -8.49 -2.70
N TYR A 23 -4.75 -7.43 -1.98
CA TYR A 23 -5.69 -6.51 -1.35
C TYR A 23 -5.44 -5.10 -1.87
N CYS A 24 -6.41 -4.20 -1.70
CA CYS A 24 -6.23 -2.82 -2.11
C CYS A 24 -6.92 -1.85 -1.15
N THR A 25 -6.39 -0.65 -1.06
CA THR A 25 -7.12 0.54 -0.62
C THR A 25 -7.71 1.25 -1.83
N ILE A 26 -8.80 1.95 -1.68
CA ILE A 26 -9.42 2.75 -2.74
C ILE A 26 -9.80 4.13 -2.22
N GLY A 27 -9.65 5.13 -3.07
CA GLY A 27 -9.94 6.51 -2.72
C GLY A 27 -9.83 7.44 -3.93
N LEU A 28 -10.11 8.71 -3.69
CA LEU A 28 -9.76 9.82 -4.57
C LEU A 28 -8.38 10.32 -4.16
N ASN A 29 -7.42 10.21 -5.05
CA ASN A 29 -6.06 10.72 -4.82
C ASN A 29 -6.07 12.24 -4.62
N SER A 30 -5.20 12.74 -3.73
CA SER A 30 -5.11 14.16 -3.39
C SER A 30 -4.94 15.07 -4.61
N ARG A 31 -4.05 14.71 -5.55
CA ARG A 31 -3.85 15.52 -6.78
C ARG A 31 -5.10 15.60 -7.64
N GLU A 32 -5.85 14.51 -7.79
CA GLU A 32 -7.09 14.46 -8.56
C GLU A 32 -8.21 15.25 -7.89
N ALA A 33 -8.15 15.45 -6.58
CA ALA A 33 -9.08 16.28 -5.83
C ALA A 33 -9.13 17.74 -6.32
N ASN A 34 -8.03 18.23 -6.90
CA ASN A 34 -7.95 19.58 -7.48
C ASN A 34 -8.75 19.73 -8.80
N ASN A 35 -9.21 18.64 -9.40
CA ASN A 35 -10.22 18.64 -10.45
C ASN A 35 -11.58 18.32 -9.84
N GLU A 36 -12.27 19.35 -9.33
CA GLU A 36 -13.52 19.16 -8.57
C GLU A 36 -14.60 18.42 -9.36
N ALA A 37 -14.70 18.62 -10.66
CA ALA A 37 -15.68 17.92 -11.50
C ALA A 37 -15.41 16.40 -11.57
N LEU A 38 -14.12 16.01 -11.61
CA LEU A 38 -13.72 14.60 -11.52
C LEU A 38 -13.93 14.08 -10.10
N ALA A 39 -13.57 14.89 -9.10
CA ALA A 39 -13.65 14.51 -7.70
C ALA A 39 -15.09 14.21 -7.28
N GLU A 40 -16.05 15.03 -7.69
CA GLU A 40 -17.47 14.80 -7.43
C GLU A 40 -17.97 13.48 -8.02
N GLN A 41 -17.62 13.18 -9.28
CA GLN A 41 -17.98 11.92 -9.92
C GLN A 41 -17.35 10.72 -9.20
N VAL A 42 -16.10 10.86 -8.73
CA VAL A 42 -15.43 9.82 -7.98
C VAL A 42 -16.12 9.58 -6.63
N MET A 43 -16.45 10.66 -5.90
CA MET A 43 -17.12 10.55 -4.60
C MET A 43 -18.52 9.96 -4.70
N GLU A 44 -19.25 10.20 -5.80
CA GLU A 44 -20.55 9.59 -6.05
C GLU A 44 -20.48 8.06 -6.16
N ILE A 45 -19.43 7.54 -6.81
CA ILE A 45 -19.32 6.10 -7.07
C ILE A 45 -18.46 5.34 -6.05
N LEU A 46 -17.59 6.01 -5.28
CA LEU A 46 -16.67 5.39 -4.34
C LEU A 46 -17.41 4.49 -3.32
N PRO A 47 -18.55 4.89 -2.73
CA PRO A 47 -19.30 4.05 -1.79
C PRO A 47 -19.75 2.69 -2.35
N LEU A 48 -19.88 2.57 -3.67
CA LEU A 48 -20.28 1.32 -4.32
C LEU A 48 -19.15 0.25 -4.33
N PHE A 49 -17.92 0.67 -4.03
CA PHE A 49 -16.75 -0.18 -4.13
C PHE A 49 -16.08 -0.49 -2.78
N ILE A 50 -16.26 0.34 -1.76
CA ILE A 50 -15.57 0.20 -0.47
C ILE A 50 -15.88 -1.11 0.26
N TYR A 51 -17.03 -1.73 -0.02
CA TYR A 51 -17.45 -3.00 0.57
C TYR A 51 -17.13 -4.22 -0.31
N LYS A 52 -16.40 -4.03 -1.42
CA LYS A 52 -16.01 -5.16 -2.27
C LYS A 52 -14.94 -5.98 -1.61
N GLU A 53 -15.02 -7.29 -1.82
CA GLU A 53 -14.03 -8.25 -1.33
C GLU A 53 -12.61 -7.85 -1.74
N GLY A 54 -11.69 -7.84 -0.76
CA GLY A 54 -10.30 -7.44 -0.94
C GLY A 54 -10.03 -5.94 -0.85
N VAL A 55 -11.05 -5.12 -0.60
CA VAL A 55 -10.86 -3.72 -0.21
C VAL A 55 -10.63 -3.65 1.30
N VAL A 56 -9.45 -3.21 1.71
CA VAL A 56 -9.00 -3.24 3.10
C VAL A 56 -8.87 -1.85 3.73
N GLY A 57 -9.23 -0.80 3.01
CA GLY A 57 -9.16 0.57 3.53
C GLY A 57 -9.55 1.63 2.51
N ILE A 58 -9.69 2.85 3.00
CA ILE A 58 -9.82 4.06 2.18
C ILE A 58 -8.42 4.67 2.03
N GLY A 59 -7.98 4.84 0.81
CA GLY A 59 -6.65 5.41 0.52
C GLY A 59 -6.20 5.17 -0.94
N GLU A 60 -5.21 5.89 -1.32
CA GLU A 60 -4.41 6.88 -0.63
C GLU A 60 -5.10 8.25 -0.72
N ILE A 61 -5.37 8.91 0.43
CA ILE A 61 -6.09 10.20 0.53
C ILE A 61 -5.25 11.19 1.34
N GLY A 62 -5.52 12.48 1.26
CA GLY A 62 -4.80 13.49 2.05
C GLY A 62 -4.32 14.67 1.22
N PHE A 63 -3.05 15.05 1.36
CA PHE A 63 -2.50 16.26 0.74
C PHE A 63 -1.33 15.99 -0.20
N ASP A 64 -1.31 16.71 -1.34
CA ASP A 64 -0.15 16.86 -2.21
C ASP A 64 0.33 18.35 -2.23
N ASP A 65 -0.54 19.27 -2.62
CA ASP A 65 -0.28 20.72 -2.67
C ASP A 65 -0.94 21.49 -1.50
N GLN A 66 -1.63 20.80 -0.61
CA GLN A 66 -2.30 21.36 0.57
C GLN A 66 -3.36 22.40 0.22
N THR A 67 -4.13 22.16 -0.83
CA THR A 67 -5.22 23.05 -1.29
C THR A 67 -6.51 22.85 -0.48
N ALA A 68 -7.42 23.82 -0.59
CA ALA A 68 -8.76 23.71 0.00
C ALA A 68 -9.58 22.58 -0.63
N ALA A 69 -9.41 22.31 -1.92
CA ALA A 69 -10.06 21.19 -2.59
C ALA A 69 -9.57 19.84 -2.04
N GLU A 70 -8.25 19.68 -1.87
CA GLU A 70 -7.70 18.48 -1.24
C GLU A 70 -8.25 18.29 0.18
N GLU A 71 -8.31 19.33 1.01
CA GLU A 71 -8.88 19.24 2.37
C GLU A 71 -10.37 18.85 2.32
N LYS A 72 -11.17 19.46 1.43
CA LYS A 72 -12.58 19.14 1.25
C LYS A 72 -12.81 17.65 0.99
N TYR A 73 -12.13 17.12 -0.01
CA TYR A 73 -12.32 15.71 -0.39
C TYR A 73 -11.61 14.74 0.55
N TYR A 74 -10.55 15.15 1.22
CA TYR A 74 -9.95 14.39 2.30
C TYR A 74 -10.96 14.17 3.43
N ARG A 75 -11.59 15.23 3.93
CA ARG A 75 -12.62 15.17 4.98
C ARG A 75 -13.80 14.28 4.60
N LEU A 76 -14.29 14.37 3.37
CA LEU A 76 -15.39 13.54 2.89
C LEU A 76 -15.02 12.05 2.88
N GLN A 77 -13.80 11.72 2.54
CA GLN A 77 -13.32 10.34 2.53
C GLN A 77 -13.03 9.80 3.94
N LEU A 78 -12.62 10.65 4.88
CA LEU A 78 -12.52 10.27 6.29
C LEU A 78 -13.87 9.92 6.89
N GLU A 79 -14.91 10.69 6.56
CA GLU A 79 -16.29 10.39 6.99
C GLU A 79 -16.78 9.06 6.41
N LEU A 80 -16.46 8.81 5.15
CA LEU A 80 -16.78 7.53 4.50
C LEU A 80 -16.05 6.36 5.17
N ALA A 81 -14.76 6.51 5.48
CA ALA A 81 -13.97 5.50 6.17
C ALA A 81 -14.52 5.20 7.57
N LYS A 82 -14.85 6.24 8.33
CA LYS A 82 -15.46 6.13 9.66
C LYS A 82 -16.79 5.39 9.61
N THR A 83 -17.66 5.76 8.67
CA THR A 83 -18.98 5.12 8.49
C THR A 83 -18.86 3.64 8.10
N ALA A 84 -17.84 3.32 7.31
CA ALA A 84 -17.57 1.95 6.84
C ALA A 84 -16.70 1.12 7.79
N GLU A 85 -16.21 1.73 8.89
CA GLU A 85 -15.26 1.11 9.83
C GLU A 85 -14.01 0.57 9.15
N LEU A 86 -13.51 1.29 8.15
CA LEU A 86 -12.32 0.92 7.37
C LEU A 86 -11.08 1.71 7.80
N PRO A 87 -9.90 1.08 7.85
CA PRO A 87 -8.64 1.78 8.00
C PRO A 87 -8.41 2.82 6.90
N VAL A 88 -7.64 3.84 7.24
CA VAL A 88 -7.29 4.93 6.31
C VAL A 88 -5.81 4.94 6.02
N GLN A 89 -5.44 5.08 4.75
CA GLN A 89 -4.06 5.34 4.34
C GLN A 89 -3.95 6.79 3.85
N ILE A 90 -3.13 7.57 4.54
CA ILE A 90 -2.93 9.00 4.27
C ILE A 90 -1.69 9.22 3.42
N HIS A 91 -1.88 9.88 2.27
CA HIS A 91 -0.80 10.50 1.51
C HIS A 91 -0.34 11.79 2.19
N THR A 92 0.97 11.95 2.37
CA THR A 92 1.53 13.16 2.96
C THR A 92 2.36 13.93 1.93
N PRO A 93 2.26 15.28 1.90
CA PRO A 93 2.84 16.09 0.84
C PRO A 93 4.37 16.06 0.84
N HIS A 94 4.96 16.34 -0.31
CA HIS A 94 6.41 16.51 -0.43
C HIS A 94 6.87 17.90 0.02
N ARG A 95 6.07 18.93 -0.21
CA ARG A 95 6.34 20.31 0.22
C ARG A 95 5.79 20.54 1.61
N ASP A 96 6.49 21.31 2.42
CA ASP A 96 6.13 21.56 3.83
C ASP A 96 5.75 20.28 4.55
N LYS A 97 6.56 19.24 4.36
CA LYS A 97 6.31 17.86 4.76
C LYS A 97 5.80 17.75 6.19
N LYS A 98 6.56 18.31 7.13
CA LYS A 98 6.20 18.24 8.55
C LYS A 98 4.84 18.87 8.82
N ARG A 99 4.62 20.09 8.35
CA ARG A 99 3.34 20.81 8.54
C ARG A 99 2.16 20.06 7.93
N GLY A 100 2.33 19.57 6.69
CA GLY A 100 1.26 18.84 6.00
C GLY A 100 0.96 17.50 6.67
N THR A 101 1.97 16.79 7.16
CA THR A 101 1.78 15.54 7.92
C THR A 101 1.04 15.81 9.24
N THR A 102 1.46 16.82 10.02
CA THR A 102 0.77 17.22 11.24
C THR A 102 -0.69 17.58 10.95
N ARG A 103 -0.94 18.41 9.92
CA ARG A 103 -2.31 18.80 9.57
C ARG A 103 -3.17 17.60 9.13
N SER A 104 -2.61 16.66 8.38
CA SER A 104 -3.33 15.44 8.00
C SER A 104 -3.79 14.65 9.24
N MET A 105 -2.90 14.48 10.22
CA MET A 105 -3.23 13.78 11.45
C MET A 105 -4.26 14.55 12.28
N ASP A 106 -4.16 15.88 12.36
CA ASP A 106 -5.11 16.73 13.06
C ASP A 106 -6.53 16.54 12.49
N ILE A 107 -6.66 16.59 11.17
CA ILE A 107 -7.94 16.38 10.49
C ILE A 107 -8.52 14.99 10.76
N ALA A 108 -7.69 13.95 10.77
CA ALA A 108 -8.15 12.60 11.08
C ALA A 108 -8.72 12.52 12.51
N VAL A 109 -8.03 13.13 13.48
CA VAL A 109 -8.49 13.23 14.88
C VAL A 109 -9.74 14.12 15.01
N GLU A 110 -9.79 15.25 14.30
CA GLU A 110 -10.98 16.12 14.25
C GLU A 110 -12.24 15.36 13.78
N HIS A 111 -12.08 14.38 12.88
CA HIS A 111 -13.16 13.48 12.42
C HIS A 111 -13.47 12.35 13.41
N GLY A 112 -12.70 12.23 14.49
CA GLY A 112 -12.89 11.21 15.53
C GLY A 112 -12.44 9.80 15.10
N LEU A 113 -11.48 9.71 14.20
CA LEU A 113 -10.81 8.46 13.89
C LEU A 113 -9.82 8.10 14.98
N ASP A 114 -9.76 6.81 15.34
CA ASP A 114 -8.70 6.28 16.19
C ASP A 114 -7.37 6.35 15.42
N PRO A 115 -6.32 6.97 15.97
CA PRO A 115 -5.00 6.97 15.35
C PRO A 115 -4.51 5.58 14.94
N TYR A 116 -4.84 4.56 15.71
CA TYR A 116 -4.49 3.17 15.41
C TYR A 116 -5.16 2.63 14.13
N SER A 117 -6.24 3.24 13.66
CA SER A 117 -6.88 2.89 12.38
C SER A 117 -6.33 3.68 11.18
N VAL A 118 -5.31 4.54 11.39
CA VAL A 118 -4.81 5.45 10.36
C VAL A 118 -3.33 5.21 10.08
N ILE A 119 -3.03 4.93 8.83
CA ILE A 119 -1.68 4.73 8.29
C ILE A 119 -1.24 6.04 7.62
N VAL A 120 -0.21 6.67 8.18
CA VAL A 120 0.41 7.87 7.62
C VAL A 120 1.55 7.43 6.71
N ASP A 121 1.43 7.63 5.39
CA ASP A 121 2.43 7.18 4.44
C ASP A 121 3.44 8.27 4.05
N HIS A 122 4.52 7.83 3.42
CA HIS A 122 5.64 8.64 2.96
C HIS A 122 6.39 9.38 4.07
N ASN A 123 6.50 8.77 5.25
CA ASN A 123 7.28 9.35 6.35
C ASN A 123 8.77 9.50 6.02
N ASN A 124 9.41 10.36 6.77
CA ASN A 124 10.85 10.54 6.82
C ASN A 124 11.29 10.86 8.27
N GLU A 125 12.56 11.22 8.45
CA GLU A 125 13.15 11.53 9.75
C GLU A 125 12.47 12.72 10.47
N GLU A 126 11.85 13.64 9.71
CA GLU A 126 11.18 14.82 10.28
C GLU A 126 9.80 14.50 10.87
N THR A 127 9.15 13.46 10.36
CA THR A 127 7.73 13.18 10.65
C THR A 127 7.52 11.95 11.53
N VAL A 128 8.39 10.94 11.43
CA VAL A 128 8.21 9.64 12.09
C VAL A 128 7.96 9.74 13.59
N LYS A 129 8.73 10.57 14.28
CA LYS A 129 8.60 10.70 15.73
C LYS A 129 7.20 11.18 16.13
N GLU A 130 6.71 12.23 15.48
CA GLU A 130 5.38 12.79 15.78
C GLU A 130 4.27 11.79 15.45
N VAL A 131 4.38 11.10 14.32
CA VAL A 131 3.41 10.07 13.90
C VAL A 131 3.29 8.97 14.93
N LEU A 132 4.42 8.41 15.39
CA LEU A 132 4.45 7.35 16.39
C LEU A 132 3.98 7.82 17.78
N ASP A 133 4.42 9.00 18.23
CA ASP A 133 4.04 9.58 19.51
C ASP A 133 2.51 9.80 19.61
N ARG A 134 1.87 10.12 18.48
CA ARG A 134 0.42 10.34 18.41
C ARG A 134 -0.40 9.04 18.19
N GLY A 135 0.24 7.89 18.16
CA GLY A 135 -0.43 6.60 18.07
C GLY A 135 -0.75 6.10 16.66
N PHE A 136 -0.33 6.80 15.62
CA PHE A 136 -0.54 6.43 14.22
C PHE A 136 0.42 5.34 13.75
N TRP A 137 0.13 4.70 12.62
CA TRP A 137 1.06 3.86 11.90
C TRP A 137 1.94 4.71 10.98
N ALA A 138 3.24 4.50 11.02
CA ALA A 138 4.19 5.18 10.17
C ALA A 138 4.62 4.27 9.00
N ALA A 139 4.15 4.59 7.80
CA ALA A 139 4.57 3.90 6.58
C ALA A 139 5.65 4.69 5.84
N PHE A 140 6.60 3.95 5.25
CA PHE A 140 7.73 4.50 4.52
C PHE A 140 7.80 3.91 3.13
N THR A 141 7.81 4.76 2.14
CA THR A 141 7.95 4.35 0.75
C THR A 141 9.41 4.31 0.35
N ILE A 142 9.91 3.14 0.03
CA ILE A 142 11.28 2.98 -0.46
C ILE A 142 11.35 3.41 -1.92
N TYR A 143 11.73 4.66 -2.10
CA TYR A 143 11.91 5.31 -3.38
C TYR A 143 13.04 6.37 -3.25
N PRO A 144 14.30 5.97 -3.45
CA PRO A 144 15.47 6.78 -3.06
C PRO A 144 15.61 8.11 -3.78
N PHE A 145 14.92 8.30 -4.91
CA PHE A 145 15.00 9.56 -5.67
C PHE A 145 14.29 10.73 -4.97
N THR A 146 13.17 10.50 -4.32
CA THR A 146 12.35 11.57 -3.73
C THR A 146 11.79 11.26 -2.35
N LYS A 147 11.93 10.02 -1.87
CA LYS A 147 11.35 9.57 -0.59
C LYS A 147 12.44 8.92 0.29
N MET A 148 12.25 7.69 0.72
CA MET A 148 13.16 6.99 1.62
C MET A 148 14.11 6.06 0.84
N GLY A 149 15.40 6.06 1.22
CA GLY A 149 16.39 5.10 0.75
C GLY A 149 16.55 3.92 1.74
N ASN A 150 17.12 2.83 1.25
CA ASN A 150 17.29 1.60 2.02
C ASN A 150 18.13 1.81 3.29
N GLU A 151 19.26 2.52 3.17
CA GLU A 151 20.16 2.80 4.30
C GLU A 151 19.49 3.67 5.36
N ARG A 152 18.79 4.72 4.92
CA ARG A 152 18.04 5.60 5.81
C ARG A 152 16.94 4.83 6.55
N MET A 153 16.28 3.89 5.87
CA MET A 153 15.25 3.05 6.50
C MET A 153 15.82 2.16 7.59
N VAL A 154 17.02 1.60 7.38
CA VAL A 154 17.74 0.85 8.43
C VAL A 154 17.97 1.70 9.67
N GLU A 155 18.39 2.95 9.50
CA GLU A 155 18.62 3.86 10.64
C GLU A 155 17.30 4.26 11.34
N ILE A 156 16.21 4.41 10.61
CA ILE A 156 14.87 4.62 11.21
C ILE A 156 14.51 3.43 12.11
N VAL A 157 14.66 2.19 11.63
CA VAL A 157 14.34 0.99 12.44
C VAL A 157 15.24 0.89 13.67
N LYS A 158 16.53 1.17 13.55
CA LYS A 158 17.45 1.19 14.70
C LYS A 158 17.08 2.25 15.75
N GLN A 159 16.62 3.39 15.30
CA GLN A 159 16.33 4.52 16.19
C GLN A 159 14.96 4.40 16.86
N TYR A 160 13.95 3.93 16.14
CA TYR A 160 12.54 3.96 16.61
C TYR A 160 11.96 2.58 16.90
N GLY A 161 12.71 1.50 16.59
CA GLY A 161 12.20 0.12 16.69
C GLY A 161 11.27 -0.22 15.52
N THR A 162 10.41 -1.19 15.73
CA THR A 162 9.55 -1.74 14.67
C THR A 162 8.06 -1.56 14.94
N GLU A 163 7.69 -1.14 16.16
CA GLU A 163 6.28 -0.97 16.53
C GLU A 163 5.60 0.09 15.66
N ARG A 164 4.53 -0.30 14.98
CA ARG A 164 3.74 0.56 14.09
C ARG A 164 4.54 1.20 12.93
N ILE A 165 5.67 0.60 12.55
CA ILE A 165 6.45 1.00 11.37
C ILE A 165 6.25 -0.04 10.27
N MET A 166 5.97 0.42 9.04
CA MET A 166 5.89 -0.44 7.87
C MET A 166 6.57 0.19 6.66
N ILE A 167 7.04 -0.67 5.74
CA ILE A 167 7.69 -0.23 4.51
C ILE A 167 6.89 -0.69 3.29
N ASN A 168 6.90 0.14 2.27
CA ASN A 168 6.29 -0.15 0.96
C ASN A 168 7.21 0.29 -0.18
N SER A 169 6.81 0.01 -1.41
CA SER A 169 7.48 0.50 -2.62
C SER A 169 6.49 1.30 -3.46
N ALA A 170 6.99 2.22 -4.27
CA ALA A 170 6.19 2.93 -5.27
C ALA A 170 6.28 2.20 -6.61
N ALA A 171 5.83 0.95 -6.67
CA ALA A 171 6.13 0.01 -7.75
C ALA A 171 5.59 0.41 -9.13
N ASP A 172 4.64 1.31 -9.21
CA ASP A 172 4.00 1.80 -10.43
C ASP A 172 4.30 3.28 -10.74
N TRP A 173 5.14 3.92 -9.94
CA TRP A 173 5.43 5.34 -10.05
C TRP A 173 6.80 5.59 -10.69
N GLY A 174 6.81 6.02 -11.96
CA GLY A 174 8.03 6.42 -12.64
C GLY A 174 9.09 5.31 -12.71
N ILE A 175 10.33 5.64 -12.38
CA ILE A 175 11.46 4.69 -12.32
C ILE A 175 11.45 4.00 -10.94
N SER A 176 10.43 3.23 -10.66
CA SER A 176 10.28 2.50 -9.40
C SER A 176 10.93 1.11 -9.48
N ASP A 177 11.29 0.59 -8.30
CA ASP A 177 11.83 -0.75 -8.16
C ASP A 177 10.84 -1.63 -7.39
N PRO A 178 10.16 -2.60 -8.05
CA PRO A 178 9.23 -3.49 -7.37
C PRO A 178 9.91 -4.39 -6.33
N LEU A 179 11.24 -4.52 -6.37
CA LEU A 179 12.04 -5.26 -5.41
C LEU A 179 12.59 -4.37 -4.27
N ALA A 180 12.16 -3.12 -4.15
CA ALA A 180 12.66 -2.19 -3.14
C ALA A 180 12.50 -2.74 -1.72
N VAL A 181 11.35 -3.30 -1.38
CA VAL A 181 11.09 -3.87 -0.05
C VAL A 181 11.98 -5.10 0.22
N PRO A 182 12.04 -6.13 -0.64
CA PRO A 182 12.97 -7.25 -0.46
C PRO A 182 14.44 -6.83 -0.35
N LYS A 183 14.89 -5.87 -1.15
CA LYS A 183 16.27 -5.34 -1.06
C LYS A 183 16.54 -4.65 0.26
N THR A 184 15.56 -3.90 0.78
CA THR A 184 15.65 -3.28 2.11
C THR A 184 15.73 -4.35 3.20
N ALA A 185 14.94 -5.40 3.12
CA ALA A 185 15.00 -6.53 4.07
C ALA A 185 16.38 -7.22 4.09
N VAL A 186 16.98 -7.44 2.92
CA VAL A 186 18.34 -7.99 2.82
C VAL A 186 19.34 -7.06 3.50
N LEU A 187 19.29 -5.76 3.20
CA LEU A 187 20.17 -4.78 3.82
C LEU A 187 19.98 -4.71 5.34
N MET A 188 18.74 -4.73 5.83
CA MET A 188 18.45 -4.78 7.26
C MET A 188 19.13 -5.98 7.93
N LYS A 189 19.06 -7.16 7.32
CA LYS A 189 19.73 -8.37 7.82
C LYS A 189 21.23 -8.22 7.84
N GLU A 190 21.85 -7.70 6.78
CA GLU A 190 23.28 -7.41 6.70
C GLU A 190 23.74 -6.41 7.78
N LYS A 191 22.86 -5.48 8.18
CA LYS A 191 23.10 -4.48 9.22
C LYS A 191 22.74 -4.95 10.64
N GLY A 192 22.41 -6.24 10.81
CA GLY A 192 22.20 -6.87 12.10
C GLY A 192 20.78 -6.67 12.70
N ILE A 193 19.81 -6.25 11.92
CA ILE A 193 18.40 -6.26 12.32
C ILE A 193 17.92 -7.72 12.37
N SER A 194 17.17 -8.10 13.39
CA SER A 194 16.67 -9.46 13.56
C SER A 194 15.66 -9.85 12.46
N ASP A 195 15.55 -11.14 12.16
CA ASP A 195 14.56 -11.63 11.20
C ASP A 195 13.13 -11.33 11.69
N GLU A 196 12.89 -11.29 13.00
CA GLU A 196 11.60 -10.91 13.58
C GLU A 196 11.27 -9.45 13.32
N ASP A 197 12.21 -8.55 13.56
CA ASP A 197 12.03 -7.11 13.30
C ASP A 197 11.82 -6.82 11.82
N ILE A 198 12.56 -7.52 10.94
CA ILE A 198 12.38 -7.42 9.50
C ILE A 198 10.96 -7.83 9.12
N GLN A 199 10.47 -8.97 9.64
CA GLN A 199 9.09 -9.39 9.39
C GLN A 199 8.06 -8.40 9.91
N MET A 200 8.32 -7.76 11.07
CA MET A 200 7.41 -6.74 11.59
C MET A 200 7.21 -5.61 10.59
N VAL A 201 8.30 -5.00 10.11
CA VAL A 201 8.22 -3.82 9.25
C VAL A 201 7.85 -4.12 7.78
N THR A 202 8.15 -5.33 7.29
CA THR A 202 7.89 -5.70 5.89
C THR A 202 6.54 -6.37 5.67
N TYR A 203 5.93 -6.91 6.74
CA TYR A 203 4.78 -7.80 6.59
C TYR A 203 3.76 -7.67 7.74
N LYS A 204 4.13 -8.00 8.99
CA LYS A 204 3.18 -8.18 10.10
C LYS A 204 2.42 -6.89 10.44
N ASN A 205 3.12 -5.76 10.48
CA ASN A 205 2.50 -4.48 10.78
C ASN A 205 1.45 -4.09 9.73
N ALA A 206 1.73 -4.32 8.45
CA ALA A 206 0.76 -4.06 7.40
C ALA A 206 -0.49 -4.94 7.53
N ILE A 207 -0.32 -6.23 7.85
CA ILE A 207 -1.44 -7.12 8.11
C ILE A 207 -2.25 -6.68 9.32
N THR A 208 -1.59 -6.26 10.41
CA THR A 208 -2.27 -5.78 11.60
C THR A 208 -3.04 -4.49 11.31
N ALA A 209 -2.42 -3.52 10.64
CA ALA A 209 -3.04 -2.23 10.34
C ALA A 209 -4.26 -2.39 9.40
N PHE A 210 -4.10 -3.06 8.28
CA PHE A 210 -5.18 -3.27 7.31
C PHE A 210 -6.14 -4.40 7.69
N GLY A 211 -5.73 -5.31 8.56
CA GLY A 211 -6.56 -6.39 9.11
C GLY A 211 -7.76 -5.87 9.89
N GLN A 212 -7.69 -4.64 10.42
CA GLN A 212 -8.82 -3.96 11.07
C GLN A 212 -10.06 -3.85 10.17
N SER A 213 -9.89 -3.93 8.85
CA SER A 213 -11.01 -4.00 7.90
C SER A 213 -11.87 -5.26 8.01
N GLY A 214 -11.38 -6.30 8.71
CA GLY A 214 -12.01 -7.63 8.75
C GLY A 214 -11.94 -8.41 7.45
N GLN A 215 -11.27 -7.89 6.41
CA GLN A 215 -11.16 -8.52 5.09
C GLN A 215 -9.92 -9.41 4.93
N ILE A 216 -8.94 -9.29 5.82
CA ILE A 216 -7.70 -10.08 5.77
C ILE A 216 -7.87 -11.33 6.63
N ASN A 217 -7.72 -12.49 6.02
CA ASN A 217 -7.68 -13.76 6.73
C ASN A 217 -6.22 -14.20 6.90
N GLU A 218 -5.65 -14.00 8.08
CA GLU A 218 -4.26 -14.36 8.36
C GLU A 218 -3.95 -15.85 8.15
N ALA A 219 -4.91 -16.73 8.42
CA ALA A 219 -4.75 -18.16 8.20
C ALA A 219 -4.52 -18.52 6.72
N GLU A 220 -5.07 -17.72 5.81
CA GLU A 220 -4.85 -17.89 4.37
C GLU A 220 -3.50 -17.35 3.91
N LEU A 221 -2.83 -16.50 4.72
CA LEU A 221 -1.53 -15.94 4.42
C LEU A 221 -0.39 -16.82 4.94
N ALA A 222 -0.66 -17.76 5.84
CA ALA A 222 0.34 -18.57 6.53
C ALA A 222 0.99 -19.67 5.66
N GLY A 223 0.57 -19.87 4.41
CA GLY A 223 1.11 -20.89 3.52
C GLY A 223 1.71 -20.31 2.24
N LEU A 224 2.96 -20.63 1.95
CA LEU A 224 3.50 -20.46 0.60
C LEU A 224 2.72 -21.41 -0.33
N GLN A 225 1.89 -20.85 -1.18
CA GLN A 225 1.27 -21.61 -2.26
C GLN A 225 2.28 -21.67 -3.41
N GLU A 226 2.97 -22.79 -3.56
CA GLU A 226 3.67 -23.06 -4.81
C GLU A 226 2.63 -23.18 -5.94
N VAL A 227 2.67 -22.22 -6.84
CA VAL A 227 1.87 -22.28 -8.06
C VAL A 227 2.74 -22.84 -9.17
N ASP A 228 2.46 -24.08 -9.56
CA ASP A 228 3.11 -24.70 -10.71
C ASP A 228 2.69 -24.00 -12.01
N GLN A 229 3.55 -23.08 -12.46
CA GLN A 229 3.29 -22.30 -13.68
C GLN A 229 3.26 -23.17 -14.94
N SER A 230 3.89 -24.34 -14.92
CA SER A 230 3.90 -25.25 -16.09
C SER A 230 2.52 -25.81 -16.39
N LYS A 231 1.72 -26.07 -15.37
CA LYS A 231 0.34 -26.59 -15.50
C LYS A 231 -0.64 -25.63 -16.14
N LYS A 232 -0.36 -24.33 -16.17
CA LYS A 232 -1.24 -23.33 -16.78
C LYS A 232 -1.47 -23.53 -18.27
N PHE A 233 -0.56 -24.19 -18.92
CA PHE A 233 -0.60 -24.43 -20.37
C PHE A 233 -1.10 -25.84 -20.71
N GLU A 234 -1.23 -26.71 -19.71
CA GLU A 234 -1.69 -28.07 -19.89
C GLU A 234 -3.15 -28.06 -20.38
N GLY A 235 -3.42 -28.73 -21.48
CA GLY A 235 -4.75 -28.77 -22.10
C GLY A 235 -5.20 -27.48 -22.78
N ASN A 236 -4.34 -26.46 -22.91
CA ASN A 236 -4.71 -25.21 -23.56
C ASN A 236 -4.66 -25.34 -25.09
N THR A 237 -5.83 -25.55 -25.70
CA THR A 237 -5.99 -25.72 -27.14
C THR A 237 -5.78 -24.43 -27.95
N ILE A 238 -5.78 -23.27 -27.32
CA ILE A 238 -5.49 -21.98 -27.98
C ILE A 238 -4.04 -21.86 -28.39
N LEU A 239 -3.14 -22.59 -27.74
CA LEU A 239 -1.71 -22.61 -28.09
C LEU A 239 -1.42 -23.36 -29.36
N ARG A 240 -2.40 -23.47 -30.26
CA ARG A 240 -2.33 -23.67 -31.51
C ARG A 240 -1.99 -24.78 -32.20
N GLY A 241 -2.63 -25.25 -32.98
CA GLY A 241 -2.32 -26.28 -33.94
C GLY A 241 -1.71 -27.56 -33.34
N GLY A 242 -2.04 -27.91 -32.10
CA GLY A 242 -1.47 -29.04 -31.36
C GLY A 242 0.01 -28.91 -30.97
N GLN A 243 0.60 -27.75 -31.12
CA GLN A 243 1.97 -27.53 -30.67
C GLN A 243 1.99 -27.43 -29.13
N GLN A 244 2.65 -28.37 -28.50
CA GLN A 244 3.02 -28.25 -27.07
C GLN A 244 4.00 -27.08 -26.91
N PRO A 245 3.81 -26.22 -25.91
CA PRO A 245 4.84 -25.24 -25.58
C PRO A 245 6.13 -26.01 -25.31
N ARG A 246 7.16 -25.78 -26.10
CA ARG A 246 8.49 -26.30 -25.78
C ARG A 246 8.99 -25.52 -24.58
N MET A 247 8.81 -26.09 -23.42
CA MET A 247 9.48 -25.71 -22.20
C MET A 247 10.85 -26.40 -22.16
N ASP A 248 11.72 -26.08 -23.10
CA ASP A 248 13.12 -26.45 -22.95
C ASP A 248 13.67 -25.61 -21.79
N LYS A 249 13.98 -26.27 -20.69
CA LYS A 249 14.57 -25.63 -19.51
C LYS A 249 15.85 -24.82 -19.84
N ASP A 250 16.45 -25.14 -20.99
CA ASP A 250 17.68 -24.51 -21.48
C ASP A 250 17.43 -23.29 -22.39
N SER A 251 16.18 -22.97 -22.70
CA SER A 251 15.84 -21.87 -23.62
C SER A 251 15.41 -20.58 -22.94
N ILE A 252 15.40 -20.51 -21.63
CA ILE A 252 15.21 -19.25 -20.90
C ILE A 252 16.57 -18.52 -20.85
N ILE A 253 16.98 -18.01 -21.99
CA ILE A 253 18.00 -16.96 -22.03
C ILE A 253 17.25 -15.67 -21.75
N ILE A 254 17.28 -15.24 -20.49
CA ILE A 254 16.95 -13.86 -20.13
C ILE A 254 18.05 -12.99 -20.73
N ARG A 255 17.74 -12.31 -21.83
CA ARG A 255 18.55 -11.21 -22.35
C ARG A 255 18.11 -9.89 -21.75
#